data_4c7bda9a188ee884b08921b7e939495e
#
_entry.id   4c7bda9a188ee884b08921b7e939495e
#
_cell.length_a   1.000
_cell.length_b   1.000
_cell.length_c   1.000
_cell.angle_alpha   90.00
_cell.angle_beta   90.00
_cell.angle_gamma   90.00
#
_symmetry.space_group_name_H-M   'P 1'
#
loop_
_entity.id
_entity.type
_entity.pdbx_description
1 polymer ?
#
loop_
_entity_poly.entity_id
_entity_poly.type
_entity_poly.pdbx_seq_one_letter_code
_entity_poly.pdbx_strand_id
1 'polypeptide(L)'
;LMASMDACMDKLRKDGQQMFREFTFNLEKARQRLSKCEKIKLIEGSMIEGSGIYDFDRSKLLFSTVGTSVNGHLLHQILRDRYHIEMEMAAEKYVLGIAAVGDTEEGFERLCTAIEEIDAEIQQTDESEESQYHTSHARMTQLMTISQAVDAQQRRYSLKESVGKVSAEFAYLYPPGIPIIVPGEQITGQFVRNVRRYMEQGLEVQGLSLSLIHISEPTRL
;
A
#
# COMPACT_ATOMS: atom_id res chain seq x y z
N LEU A 1 4.86 21.02 -16.14
CA LEU A 1 4.21 19.70 -16.29
C LEU A 1 3.99 19.36 -17.76
N MET A 2 3.22 20.14 -18.57
CA MET A 2 2.95 19.82 -20.00
C MET A 2 4.22 19.70 -20.82
N ALA A 3 5.17 20.61 -20.67
CA ALA A 3 6.46 20.54 -21.39
C ALA A 3 7.28 19.29 -21.03
N SER A 4 7.25 18.85 -19.76
CA SER A 4 7.93 17.61 -19.36
C SER A 4 7.26 16.36 -19.90
N MET A 5 5.93 16.37 -20.05
CA MET A 5 5.20 15.27 -20.69
C MET A 5 5.52 15.18 -22.19
N ASP A 6 5.56 16.34 -22.88
CA ASP A 6 5.91 16.39 -24.30
C ASP A 6 7.36 15.91 -24.54
N ALA A 7 8.32 16.38 -23.71
CA ALA A 7 9.70 15.91 -23.76
C ALA A 7 9.83 14.41 -23.50
N CYS A 8 9.06 13.85 -22.55
CA CYS A 8 9.03 12.41 -22.30
C CYS A 8 8.53 11.64 -23.53
N MET A 9 7.43 12.10 -24.14
CA MET A 9 6.88 11.45 -25.34
C MET A 9 7.83 11.53 -26.54
N ASP A 10 8.53 12.67 -26.71
CA ASP A 10 9.54 12.79 -27.78
C ASP A 10 10.74 11.85 -27.53
N LYS A 11 11.20 11.74 -26.29
CA LYS A 11 12.25 10.79 -25.91
C LYS A 11 11.83 9.34 -26.19
N LEU A 12 10.64 8.94 -25.76
CA LEU A 12 10.12 7.58 -25.98
C LEU A 12 9.92 7.28 -27.46
N ARG A 13 9.52 8.27 -28.27
CA ARG A 13 9.39 8.09 -29.72
C ARG A 13 10.73 7.84 -30.40
N LYS A 14 11.78 8.50 -29.96
CA LYS A 14 13.13 8.39 -30.51
C LYS A 14 13.86 7.13 -30.04
N ASP A 15 13.86 6.89 -28.76
CA ASP A 15 14.76 5.92 -28.12
C ASP A 15 14.00 4.80 -27.36
N GLY A 16 12.66 4.85 -27.32
CA GLY A 16 11.85 4.00 -26.46
C GLY A 16 12.11 2.51 -26.65
N GLN A 17 12.32 2.04 -27.88
CA GLN A 17 12.60 0.63 -28.13
C GLN A 17 13.87 0.14 -27.45
N GLN A 18 14.92 0.96 -27.42
CA GLN A 18 16.16 0.63 -26.72
C GLN A 18 15.96 0.76 -25.21
N MET A 19 15.35 1.85 -24.75
CA MET A 19 15.08 2.08 -23.32
C MET A 19 14.28 0.94 -22.69
N PHE A 20 13.22 0.45 -23.36
CA PHE A 20 12.44 -0.68 -22.85
C PHE A 20 13.21 -2.01 -22.88
N ARG A 21 14.10 -2.21 -23.84
CA ARG A 21 14.98 -3.40 -23.84
C ARG A 21 15.94 -3.39 -22.67
N GLU A 22 16.58 -2.26 -22.39
CA GLU A 22 17.49 -2.08 -21.26
C GLU A 22 16.74 -2.23 -19.94
N PHE A 23 15.60 -1.58 -19.81
CA PHE A 23 14.73 -1.69 -18.63
C PHE A 23 14.32 -3.14 -18.35
N THR A 24 13.78 -3.85 -19.35
CA THR A 24 13.35 -5.24 -19.15
C THR A 24 14.51 -6.17 -18.81
N PHE A 25 15.69 -5.95 -19.39
CA PHE A 25 16.89 -6.69 -19.06
C PHE A 25 17.33 -6.46 -17.61
N ASN A 26 17.42 -5.19 -17.19
CA ASN A 26 17.83 -4.82 -15.83
C ASN A 26 16.80 -5.29 -14.78
N LEU A 27 15.53 -5.14 -15.08
CA LEU A 27 14.43 -5.63 -14.22
C LEU A 27 14.51 -7.15 -14.02
N GLU A 28 14.70 -7.91 -15.10
CA GLU A 28 14.81 -9.37 -15.02
C GLU A 28 16.05 -9.80 -14.23
N LYS A 29 17.20 -9.16 -14.47
CA LYS A 29 18.43 -9.38 -13.70
C LYS A 29 18.22 -9.12 -12.19
N ALA A 30 17.55 -8.02 -11.88
CA ALA A 30 17.24 -7.67 -10.49
C ALA A 30 16.30 -8.70 -9.85
N ARG A 31 15.22 -9.10 -10.54
CA ARG A 31 14.28 -10.11 -10.04
C ARG A 31 14.96 -11.45 -9.78
N GLN A 32 15.81 -11.91 -10.71
CA GLN A 32 16.59 -13.15 -10.53
C GLN A 32 17.57 -13.09 -9.33
N ARG A 33 18.12 -11.92 -9.06
CA ARG A 33 18.98 -11.72 -7.90
C ARG A 33 18.17 -11.72 -6.60
N LEU A 34 17.08 -10.94 -6.56
CA LEU A 34 16.22 -10.79 -5.40
C LEU A 34 15.42 -12.06 -5.05
N SER A 35 15.15 -12.93 -6.02
CA SER A 35 14.47 -14.21 -5.77
C SER A 35 15.30 -15.18 -4.90
N LYS A 36 16.58 -14.89 -4.69
CA LYS A 36 17.47 -15.68 -3.83
C LYS A 36 17.40 -15.29 -2.35
N CYS A 37 16.77 -14.16 -2.02
CA CYS A 37 16.56 -13.75 -0.63
C CYS A 37 15.72 -14.80 0.11
N GLU A 38 16.13 -15.14 1.32
CA GLU A 38 15.53 -16.24 2.08
C GLU A 38 14.40 -15.79 2.98
N LYS A 39 14.47 -14.58 3.51
CA LYS A 39 13.53 -14.03 4.50
C LYS A 39 12.58 -13.01 3.87
N ILE A 40 13.10 -12.00 3.19
CA ILE A 40 12.29 -11.06 2.40
C ILE A 40 11.97 -11.70 1.05
N LYS A 41 10.71 -12.02 0.79
CA LYS A 41 10.30 -12.69 -0.44
C LYS A 41 9.83 -11.70 -1.49
N LEU A 42 10.51 -11.64 -2.63
CA LEU A 42 9.95 -11.00 -3.81
C LEU A 42 8.82 -11.87 -4.37
N ILE A 43 7.63 -11.29 -4.50
CA ILE A 43 6.48 -12.03 -5.05
C ILE A 43 6.67 -12.24 -6.54
N GLU A 44 6.53 -13.50 -6.96
CA GLU A 44 6.71 -13.97 -8.34
C GLU A 44 5.42 -14.62 -8.88
N GLY A 45 5.30 -14.70 -10.20
CA GLY A 45 4.13 -15.30 -10.87
C GLY A 45 3.82 -16.71 -10.43
N SER A 46 4.85 -17.55 -10.19
CA SER A 46 4.69 -18.91 -9.70
C SER A 46 4.05 -18.99 -8.30
N MET A 47 4.20 -17.96 -7.47
CA MET A 47 3.63 -17.91 -6.12
C MET A 47 2.13 -17.58 -6.13
N ILE A 48 1.63 -16.97 -7.19
CA ILE A 48 0.24 -16.58 -7.34
C ILE A 48 -0.56 -17.53 -8.24
N GLU A 49 0.11 -18.53 -8.81
CA GLU A 49 -0.53 -19.53 -9.68
C GLU A 49 -1.61 -20.30 -8.90
N GLY A 50 -2.81 -20.37 -9.46
CA GLY A 50 -3.96 -21.02 -8.82
C GLY A 50 -4.65 -20.18 -7.73
N SER A 51 -4.18 -18.96 -7.42
CA SER A 51 -4.79 -18.09 -6.41
C SER A 51 -6.03 -17.31 -6.88
N GLY A 52 -6.40 -17.42 -8.17
CA GLY A 52 -7.45 -16.62 -8.80
C GLY A 52 -6.97 -15.27 -9.31
N ILE A 53 -5.68 -14.95 -9.18
CA ILE A 53 -5.04 -13.78 -9.80
C ILE A 53 -4.74 -14.14 -11.25
N TYR A 54 -5.26 -13.34 -12.19
CA TYR A 54 -5.09 -13.59 -13.62
C TYR A 54 -3.66 -13.30 -14.09
N ASP A 55 -3.11 -12.16 -13.68
CA ASP A 55 -1.77 -11.73 -14.04
C ASP A 55 -1.31 -10.60 -13.12
N PHE A 56 -0.03 -10.25 -13.15
CA PHE A 56 0.52 -9.10 -12.42
C PHE A 56 1.61 -8.40 -13.23
N ASP A 57 1.75 -7.10 -12.98
CA ASP A 57 2.77 -6.28 -13.62
C ASP A 57 4.15 -6.56 -12.99
N ARG A 58 5.06 -7.15 -13.76
CA ARG A 58 6.41 -7.49 -13.32
C ARG A 58 7.27 -6.28 -12.92
N SER A 59 6.91 -5.07 -13.39
CA SER A 59 7.56 -3.82 -12.96
C SER A 59 7.21 -3.44 -11.51
N LYS A 60 6.20 -4.05 -10.92
CA LYS A 60 5.82 -3.92 -9.52
C LYS A 60 6.64 -4.92 -8.69
N LEU A 61 7.58 -4.39 -7.92
CA LEU A 61 8.44 -5.18 -7.04
C LEU A 61 7.80 -5.26 -5.66
N LEU A 62 7.05 -6.33 -5.42
CA LEU A 62 6.35 -6.55 -4.16
C LEU A 62 7.20 -7.44 -3.25
N PHE A 63 7.71 -6.87 -2.17
CA PHE A 63 8.51 -7.55 -1.16
C PHE A 63 7.66 -7.91 0.05
N SER A 64 7.48 -9.19 0.31
CA SER A 64 6.79 -9.69 1.50
C SER A 64 7.76 -9.78 2.67
N THR A 65 7.29 -9.30 3.83
CA THR A 65 8.01 -9.40 5.12
C THR A 65 7.36 -10.42 6.05
N VAL A 66 6.45 -11.24 5.55
CA VAL A 66 5.79 -12.31 6.34
C VAL A 66 6.82 -13.30 6.87
N GLY A 67 6.73 -13.63 8.14
CA GLY A 67 7.69 -14.54 8.82
C GLY A 67 9.06 -13.93 9.10
N THR A 68 9.15 -12.58 9.15
CA THR A 68 10.40 -11.88 9.50
C THR A 68 10.21 -10.96 10.71
N SER A 69 11.34 -10.58 11.33
CA SER A 69 11.36 -9.66 12.46
C SER A 69 11.11 -8.21 12.12
N VAL A 70 10.89 -7.88 10.83
CA VAL A 70 10.56 -6.54 10.37
C VAL A 70 9.21 -6.55 9.67
N ASN A 71 8.40 -5.51 9.90
CA ASN A 71 7.19 -5.31 9.09
C ASN A 71 7.50 -4.43 7.87
N GLY A 72 6.54 -4.30 6.94
CA GLY A 72 6.76 -3.53 5.73
C GLY A 72 7.03 -2.04 5.99
N HIS A 73 6.45 -1.45 7.01
CA HIS A 73 6.73 -0.04 7.35
C HIS A 73 8.16 0.16 7.81
N LEU A 74 8.68 -0.75 8.66
CA LEU A 74 10.08 -0.70 9.10
C LEU A 74 11.04 -0.98 7.94
N LEU A 75 10.73 -1.95 7.07
CA LEU A 75 11.52 -2.19 5.86
C LEU A 75 11.58 -0.94 4.97
N HIS A 76 10.44 -0.28 4.74
CA HIS A 76 10.39 0.98 3.98
C HIS A 76 11.25 2.06 4.63
N GLN A 77 11.16 2.22 5.94
CA GLN A 77 11.97 3.20 6.67
C GLN A 77 13.47 2.91 6.54
N ILE A 78 13.90 1.65 6.68
CA ILE A 78 15.31 1.26 6.52
C ILE A 78 15.80 1.56 5.10
N LEU A 79 15.01 1.20 4.07
CA LEU A 79 15.35 1.48 2.67
C LEU A 79 15.53 2.97 2.41
N ARG A 80 14.64 3.81 2.94
CA ARG A 80 14.72 5.25 2.78
C ARG A 80 15.88 5.86 3.54
N ASP A 81 16.02 5.55 4.83
CA ASP A 81 16.93 6.27 5.73
C ASP A 81 18.39 5.80 5.56
N ARG A 82 18.62 4.50 5.33
CA ARG A 82 19.97 3.91 5.20
C ARG A 82 20.45 3.83 3.75
N TYR A 83 19.55 3.51 2.81
CA TYR A 83 19.92 3.26 1.42
C TYR A 83 19.46 4.34 0.44
N HIS A 84 18.70 5.33 0.92
CA HIS A 84 18.14 6.42 0.11
C HIS A 84 17.29 5.89 -1.07
N ILE A 85 16.50 4.85 -0.80
CA ILE A 85 15.57 4.24 -1.74
C ILE A 85 14.16 4.51 -1.25
N GLU A 86 13.38 5.27 -2.04
CA GLU A 86 11.98 5.51 -1.78
C GLU A 86 11.13 4.45 -2.48
N MET A 87 10.21 3.84 -1.74
CA MET A 87 9.27 2.85 -2.25
C MET A 87 7.91 3.52 -2.45
N GLU A 88 7.09 2.96 -3.32
CA GLU A 88 5.75 3.51 -3.63
C GLU A 88 4.82 3.44 -2.43
N MET A 89 4.81 2.32 -1.72
CA MET A 89 3.98 2.13 -0.54
C MET A 89 4.50 1.03 0.37
N ALA A 90 4.11 1.11 1.63
CA ALA A 90 4.32 0.07 2.60
C ALA A 90 3.00 -0.30 3.31
N ALA A 91 2.84 -1.56 3.63
CA ALA A 91 1.79 -2.09 4.48
C ALA A 91 2.42 -2.95 5.58
N GLU A 92 1.63 -3.46 6.50
CA GLU A 92 2.16 -4.24 7.62
C GLU A 92 3.03 -5.44 7.17
N LYS A 93 2.64 -6.11 6.08
CA LYS A 93 3.28 -7.36 5.64
C LYS A 93 4.06 -7.25 4.32
N TYR A 94 4.14 -6.08 3.72
CA TYR A 94 4.84 -5.90 2.46
C TYR A 94 5.26 -4.47 2.17
N VAL A 95 6.21 -4.34 1.24
CA VAL A 95 6.61 -3.07 0.61
C VAL A 95 6.50 -3.23 -0.90
N LEU A 96 5.98 -2.21 -1.56
CA LEU A 96 5.85 -2.16 -3.02
C LEU A 96 6.78 -1.11 -3.60
N GLY A 97 7.65 -1.53 -4.52
CA GLY A 97 8.41 -0.66 -5.40
C GLY A 97 7.82 -0.65 -6.81
N ILE A 98 7.91 0.47 -7.48
CA ILE A 98 7.56 0.61 -8.89
C ILE A 98 8.85 0.88 -9.67
N ALA A 99 9.21 -0.06 -10.53
CA ALA A 99 10.30 0.15 -11.48
C ALA A 99 9.76 0.72 -12.79
N ALA A 100 10.50 1.65 -13.37
CA ALA A 100 10.11 2.35 -14.59
C ALA A 100 11.25 2.40 -15.61
N VAL A 101 10.91 2.73 -16.85
CA VAL A 101 11.86 2.80 -17.98
C VAL A 101 12.97 3.85 -17.78
N GLY A 102 12.82 4.74 -16.83
CA GLY A 102 13.83 5.73 -16.45
C GLY A 102 14.83 5.25 -15.39
N ASP A 103 14.61 4.07 -14.80
CA ASP A 103 15.51 3.53 -13.79
C ASP A 103 16.79 2.99 -14.43
N THR A 104 17.91 3.29 -13.78
CA THR A 104 19.23 2.91 -14.27
C THR A 104 19.66 1.55 -13.72
N GLU A 105 20.65 0.92 -14.36
CA GLU A 105 21.28 -0.30 -13.85
C GLU A 105 21.82 -0.08 -12.43
N GLU A 106 22.43 1.08 -12.15
CA GLU A 106 22.92 1.44 -10.81
C GLU A 106 21.78 1.48 -9.77
N GLY A 107 20.59 2.00 -10.15
CA GLY A 107 19.42 2.02 -9.28
C GLY A 107 18.97 0.60 -8.91
N PHE A 108 18.90 -0.30 -9.88
CA PHE A 108 18.58 -1.71 -9.63
C PHE A 108 19.64 -2.42 -8.77
N GLU A 109 20.93 -2.18 -9.02
CA GLU A 109 22.02 -2.74 -8.20
C GLU A 109 21.94 -2.27 -6.75
N ARG A 110 21.67 -0.98 -6.51
CA ARG A 110 21.47 -0.43 -5.16
C ARG A 110 20.31 -1.10 -4.45
N LEU A 111 19.16 -1.25 -5.13
CA LEU A 111 17.99 -1.92 -4.55
C LEU A 111 18.31 -3.38 -4.19
N CYS A 112 18.93 -4.11 -5.10
CA CYS A 112 19.31 -5.50 -4.85
C CYS A 112 20.25 -5.62 -3.63
N THR A 113 21.29 -4.81 -3.60
CA THR A 113 22.25 -4.80 -2.49
C THR A 113 21.57 -4.46 -1.16
N ALA A 114 20.69 -3.44 -1.16
CA ALA A 114 19.95 -3.04 0.04
C ALA A 114 19.08 -4.18 0.59
N ILE A 115 18.30 -4.82 -0.28
CA ILE A 115 17.42 -5.94 0.13
C ILE A 115 18.23 -7.14 0.61
N GLU A 116 19.33 -7.49 -0.07
CA GLU A 116 20.19 -8.60 0.33
C GLU A 116 20.87 -8.37 1.69
N GLU A 117 21.36 -7.15 1.94
CA GLU A 117 21.96 -6.78 3.22
C GLU A 117 20.93 -6.84 4.35
N ILE A 118 19.73 -6.29 4.14
CA ILE A 118 18.65 -6.33 5.12
C ILE A 118 18.21 -7.79 5.35
N ASP A 119 18.05 -8.59 4.29
CA ASP A 119 17.69 -10.00 4.40
C ASP A 119 18.70 -10.78 5.26
N ALA A 120 19.99 -10.47 5.12
CA ALA A 120 21.03 -11.10 5.95
C ALA A 120 20.96 -10.67 7.43
N GLU A 121 20.63 -9.42 7.70
CA GLU A 121 20.59 -8.83 9.05
C GLU A 121 19.36 -9.23 9.88
N ILE A 122 18.18 -9.36 9.25
CA ILE A 122 16.92 -9.63 9.96
C ILE A 122 16.83 -11.10 10.40
N GLN A 123 15.94 -11.36 11.35
CA GLN A 123 15.64 -12.70 11.83
C GLN A 123 14.36 -13.26 11.20
N GLN A 124 14.30 -14.56 11.05
CA GLN A 124 13.08 -15.27 10.74
C GLN A 124 12.25 -15.46 12.01
N THR A 125 10.95 -15.27 11.94
CA THR A 125 10.01 -15.46 13.04
C THR A 125 8.99 -16.54 12.68
N ASP A 126 8.46 -17.24 13.68
CA ASP A 126 7.39 -18.22 13.44
C ASP A 126 6.09 -17.51 13.06
N GLU A 127 5.49 -17.90 11.94
CA GLU A 127 4.21 -17.34 11.45
C GLU A 127 3.03 -17.52 12.42
N SER A 128 3.15 -18.43 13.42
CA SER A 128 2.08 -18.81 14.32
C SER A 128 1.58 -17.69 15.24
N GLU A 129 2.39 -16.68 15.52
CA GLU A 129 1.99 -15.56 16.37
C GLU A 129 1.30 -14.42 15.60
N GLU A 130 1.48 -14.34 14.27
CA GLU A 130 0.94 -13.27 13.43
C GLU A 130 -0.41 -13.59 12.76
N SER A 131 -0.87 -14.83 12.77
CA SER A 131 -2.07 -15.25 12.03
C SER A 131 -3.40 -14.66 12.56
N GLN A 132 -3.38 -13.95 13.68
CA GLN A 132 -4.58 -13.28 14.21
C GLN A 132 -4.86 -11.90 13.59
N TYR A 133 -3.95 -11.36 12.78
CA TYR A 133 -4.16 -10.09 12.07
C TYR A 133 -4.81 -10.31 10.70
N HIS A 134 -5.97 -10.95 10.71
CA HIS A 134 -6.85 -10.82 9.55
C HIS A 134 -7.20 -9.34 9.42
N THR A 135 -6.57 -8.66 8.48
CA THR A 135 -7.17 -7.49 7.86
C THR A 135 -8.40 -7.96 7.08
N SER A 136 -9.37 -8.50 7.81
CA SER A 136 -10.69 -8.63 7.24
C SER A 136 -11.14 -7.18 7.03
N HIS A 137 -11.02 -6.71 5.80
CA HIS A 137 -11.83 -5.59 5.37
C HIS A 137 -13.27 -6.03 5.63
N ALA A 138 -13.77 -5.72 6.82
CA ALA A 138 -15.16 -5.97 7.14
C ALA A 138 -15.94 -5.30 6.00
N ARG A 139 -16.70 -6.10 5.25
CA ARG A 139 -17.57 -5.52 4.23
C ARG A 139 -18.45 -4.53 4.95
N MET A 140 -18.22 -3.25 4.68
CA MET A 140 -19.06 -2.19 5.20
C MET A 140 -20.42 -2.29 4.52
N THR A 141 -21.49 -2.11 5.30
CA THR A 141 -22.83 -2.07 4.73
C THR A 141 -23.09 -0.67 4.23
N GLN A 142 -23.32 -0.51 2.94
CA GLN A 142 -23.75 0.76 2.36
C GLN A 142 -25.24 0.97 2.63
N LEU A 143 -25.57 2.00 3.38
CA LEU A 143 -26.95 2.38 3.74
C LEU A 143 -27.49 3.55 2.90
N MET A 144 -26.58 4.34 2.31
CA MET A 144 -26.87 5.48 1.44
C MET A 144 -25.91 5.49 0.27
N THR A 145 -26.27 6.13 -0.83
CA THR A 145 -25.28 6.46 -1.86
C THR A 145 -24.34 7.56 -1.35
N ILE A 146 -23.14 7.65 -1.94
CA ILE A 146 -22.16 8.70 -1.59
C ILE A 146 -22.81 10.10 -1.71
N SER A 147 -23.54 10.36 -2.80
CA SER A 147 -24.22 11.64 -3.01
C SER A 147 -25.23 11.93 -1.91
N GLN A 148 -26.11 10.96 -1.58
CA GLN A 148 -27.08 11.12 -0.50
C GLN A 148 -26.42 11.41 0.86
N ALA A 149 -25.31 10.76 1.15
CA ALA A 149 -24.59 10.94 2.41
C ALA A 149 -23.91 12.31 2.49
N VAL A 150 -23.33 12.79 1.39
CA VAL A 150 -22.68 14.10 1.31
C VAL A 150 -23.69 15.24 1.40
N ASP A 151 -24.87 15.09 0.77
CA ASP A 151 -25.93 16.10 0.75
C ASP A 151 -26.80 16.10 2.02
N ALA A 152 -26.71 15.07 2.86
CA ALA A 152 -27.48 14.97 4.10
C ALA A 152 -26.97 15.95 5.17
N GLN A 153 -27.82 16.24 6.18
CA GLN A 153 -27.38 16.98 7.34
C GLN A 153 -26.29 16.20 8.08
N GLN A 154 -25.16 16.87 8.37
CA GLN A 154 -24.00 16.25 8.96
C GLN A 154 -23.78 16.73 10.40
N ARG A 155 -23.30 15.84 11.26
CA ARG A 155 -22.85 16.15 12.63
C ARG A 155 -21.54 15.45 12.95
N ARG A 156 -20.75 16.07 13.80
CA ARG A 156 -19.48 15.50 14.27
C ARG A 156 -19.71 14.63 15.50
N TYR A 157 -19.09 13.45 15.47
CA TYR A 157 -19.08 12.51 16.59
C TYR A 157 -17.67 12.03 16.85
N SER A 158 -17.39 11.65 18.09
CA SER A 158 -16.16 10.90 18.37
C SER A 158 -16.22 9.53 17.69
N LEU A 159 -15.06 8.98 17.31
CA LEU A 159 -14.99 7.63 16.70
C LEU A 159 -15.71 6.57 17.57
N LYS A 160 -15.64 6.69 18.88
CA LYS A 160 -16.30 5.74 19.78
C LYS A 160 -17.84 5.82 19.69
N GLU A 161 -18.39 7.03 19.57
CA GLU A 161 -19.82 7.28 19.50
C GLU A 161 -20.40 7.14 18.09
N SER A 162 -19.55 7.00 17.09
CA SER A 162 -19.95 6.89 15.69
C SER A 162 -20.41 5.48 15.28
N VAL A 163 -20.14 4.46 16.11
CA VAL A 163 -20.51 3.07 15.80
C VAL A 163 -22.02 2.95 15.56
N GLY A 164 -22.38 2.30 14.45
CA GLY A 164 -23.76 2.11 13.99
C GLY A 164 -24.31 3.27 13.17
N LYS A 165 -23.61 4.40 13.09
CA LYS A 165 -24.00 5.58 12.29
C LYS A 165 -23.43 5.47 10.86
N VAL A 166 -23.92 6.35 9.98
CA VAL A 166 -23.50 6.41 8.57
C VAL A 166 -22.41 7.46 8.39
N SER A 167 -21.29 7.07 7.78
CA SER A 167 -20.21 8.03 7.49
C SER A 167 -20.64 9.07 6.47
N ALA A 168 -20.26 10.34 6.70
CA ALA A 168 -20.35 11.41 5.73
C ALA A 168 -19.00 11.71 5.06
N GLU A 169 -17.94 11.05 5.50
CA GLU A 169 -16.57 11.31 5.06
C GLU A 169 -15.90 10.06 4.50
N PHE A 170 -14.92 10.30 3.64
CA PHE A 170 -13.92 9.29 3.31
C PHE A 170 -12.89 9.25 4.44
N ALA A 171 -12.58 8.06 4.96
CA ALA A 171 -11.36 7.86 5.71
C ALA A 171 -10.45 6.89 4.95
N TYR A 172 -9.16 7.22 4.84
CA TYR A 172 -8.20 6.45 4.07
C TYR A 172 -6.82 6.49 4.69
N LEU A 173 -6.04 5.46 4.40
CA LEU A 173 -4.62 5.42 4.73
C LEU A 173 -3.83 6.01 3.57
N TYR A 174 -2.88 6.87 3.88
CA TYR A 174 -1.99 7.45 2.88
C TYR A 174 -0.52 7.23 3.28
N PRO A 175 0.35 6.84 2.35
CA PRO A 175 0.08 6.30 1.00
C PRO A 175 -0.55 4.90 1.03
N PRO A 176 -1.26 4.45 -0.02
CA PRO A 176 -1.53 5.09 -1.32
C PRO A 176 -2.87 5.85 -1.40
N GLY A 177 -3.62 6.00 -0.33
CA GLY A 177 -4.91 6.67 -0.35
C GLY A 177 -6.10 5.73 -0.56
N ILE A 178 -5.97 4.46 -0.15
CA ILE A 178 -7.07 3.48 -0.22
C ILE A 178 -8.10 3.80 0.85
N PRO A 179 -9.38 4.03 0.48
CA PRO A 179 -10.44 4.26 1.44
C PRO A 179 -10.67 3.03 2.33
N ILE A 180 -10.73 3.27 3.64
CA ILE A 180 -11.13 2.27 4.65
C ILE A 180 -12.60 2.41 5.04
N ILE A 181 -13.21 3.53 4.71
CA ILE A 181 -14.66 3.79 4.71
C ILE A 181 -14.97 4.90 3.73
N VAL A 182 -16.14 4.83 3.10
CA VAL A 182 -16.64 5.88 2.20
C VAL A 182 -17.96 6.46 2.72
N PRO A 183 -18.36 7.68 2.28
CA PRO A 183 -19.66 8.24 2.65
C PRO A 183 -20.81 7.30 2.27
N GLY A 184 -21.77 7.15 3.18
CA GLY A 184 -22.92 6.27 2.99
C GLY A 184 -22.75 4.87 3.60
N GLU A 185 -21.56 4.50 4.03
CA GLU A 185 -21.30 3.24 4.71
C GLU A 185 -21.52 3.34 6.22
N GLN A 186 -22.01 2.24 6.81
CA GLN A 186 -22.22 2.13 8.24
C GLN A 186 -20.90 1.90 8.97
N ILE A 187 -20.61 2.73 9.95
CA ILE A 187 -19.43 2.61 10.82
C ILE A 187 -19.60 1.43 11.75
N THR A 188 -18.69 0.47 11.65
CA THR A 188 -18.68 -0.72 12.51
C THR A 188 -17.71 -0.57 13.67
N GLY A 189 -17.93 -1.34 14.75
CA GLY A 189 -16.95 -1.42 15.83
C GLY A 189 -15.59 -1.94 15.37
N GLN A 190 -15.55 -2.78 14.32
CA GLN A 190 -14.29 -3.25 13.73
C GLN A 190 -13.53 -2.12 13.02
N PHE A 191 -14.23 -1.26 12.28
CA PHE A 191 -13.63 -0.07 11.67
C PHE A 191 -12.95 0.81 12.75
N VAL A 192 -13.65 1.10 13.85
CA VAL A 192 -13.10 1.93 14.94
C VAL A 192 -11.85 1.29 15.58
N ARG A 193 -11.85 -0.03 15.77
CA ARG A 193 -10.67 -0.75 16.26
C ARG A 193 -9.50 -0.68 15.27
N ASN A 194 -9.76 -0.87 13.99
CA ASN A 194 -8.73 -0.79 12.95
C ASN A 194 -8.11 0.61 12.87
N VAL A 195 -8.93 1.66 12.87
CA VAL A 195 -8.44 3.06 12.89
C VAL A 195 -7.52 3.33 14.07
N ARG A 196 -7.90 2.90 15.27
CA ARG A 196 -7.05 3.07 16.47
C ARG A 196 -5.72 2.34 16.31
N ARG A 197 -5.76 1.10 15.87
CA ARG A 197 -4.54 0.30 15.62
C ARG A 197 -3.62 0.99 14.61
N TYR A 198 -4.16 1.52 13.51
CA TYR A 198 -3.35 2.27 12.53
C TYR A 198 -2.68 3.49 13.15
N MET A 199 -3.42 4.25 13.96
CA MET A 199 -2.86 5.40 14.68
C MET A 199 -1.78 5.00 15.70
N GLU A 200 -1.97 3.90 16.44
CA GLU A 200 -0.99 3.34 17.38
C GLU A 200 0.28 2.85 16.68
N GLN A 201 0.17 2.40 15.43
CA GLN A 201 1.29 2.02 14.56
C GLN A 201 1.97 3.24 13.90
N GLY A 202 1.53 4.46 14.20
CA GLY A 202 2.07 5.68 13.61
C GLY A 202 1.61 5.97 12.19
N LEU A 203 0.58 5.24 11.69
CA LEU A 203 -0.01 5.50 10.39
C LEU A 203 -0.97 6.67 10.45
N GLU A 204 -0.89 7.56 9.48
CA GLU A 204 -1.80 8.69 9.36
C GLU A 204 -3.10 8.27 8.67
N VAL A 205 -4.20 8.30 9.42
CA VAL A 205 -5.54 8.09 8.86
C VAL A 205 -6.09 9.45 8.46
N GLN A 206 -6.17 9.71 7.17
CA GLN A 206 -6.71 10.94 6.61
C GLN A 206 -8.24 10.91 6.53
N GLY A 207 -8.87 12.10 6.52
CA GLY A 207 -10.34 12.24 6.50
C GLY A 207 -10.98 12.20 7.89
N LEU A 208 -10.21 11.98 8.96
CA LEU A 208 -10.68 12.06 10.34
C LEU A 208 -10.05 13.28 11.03
N SER A 209 -10.86 14.19 11.53
CA SER A 209 -10.40 15.36 12.29
C SER A 209 -10.19 15.00 13.77
N LEU A 210 -8.95 14.83 14.24
CA LEU A 210 -8.62 14.63 15.66
C LEU A 210 -9.51 13.56 16.34
N SER A 211 -9.64 12.39 15.72
CA SER A 211 -10.52 11.30 16.20
C SER A 211 -12.03 11.62 16.14
N LEU A 212 -12.42 12.62 15.38
CA LEU A 212 -13.82 12.96 15.08
C LEU A 212 -14.12 12.55 13.63
N ILE A 213 -15.35 12.13 13.40
CA ILE A 213 -15.86 11.79 12.05
C ILE A 213 -17.21 12.48 11.85
N HIS A 214 -17.43 12.99 10.63
CA HIS A 214 -18.72 13.49 10.21
C HIS A 214 -19.69 12.35 9.91
N ILE A 215 -20.88 12.47 10.40
CA ILE A 215 -21.96 11.49 10.26
C ILE A 215 -23.11 12.12 9.49
N SER A 216 -23.62 11.39 8.49
CA SER A 216 -24.85 11.75 7.80
C SER A 216 -26.05 11.33 8.63
N GLU A 217 -26.96 12.27 8.89
CA GLU A 217 -28.26 11.95 9.49
C GLU A 217 -29.25 11.64 8.36
N PRO A 218 -29.86 10.43 8.33
CA PRO A 218 -30.91 10.17 7.37
C PRO A 218 -32.06 11.13 7.64
N THR A 219 -32.44 11.88 6.61
CA THR A 219 -33.65 12.71 6.68
C THR A 219 -34.82 11.78 6.99
N ARG A 220 -35.48 11.96 8.13
CA ARG A 220 -36.74 11.26 8.38
C ARG A 220 -37.71 11.72 7.33
N LEU A 221 -38.08 10.83 6.40
CA LEU A 221 -39.23 11.01 5.51
C LEU A 221 -40.49 10.98 6.33
#